data_b3f6d8f6ff9c1987c05b36d24dd7a449
#
_entry.id   b3f6d8f6ff9c1987c05b36d24dd7a449
#
_cell.length_a   1.000
_cell.length_b   1.000
_cell.length_c   1.000
_cell.angle_alpha   90.00
_cell.angle_beta   90.00
_cell.angle_gamma   90.00
#
_symmetry.space_group_name_H-M   'P 1'
#
loop_
_entity.id
_entity.type
_entity.pdbx_description
1 polymer ?
#
loop_
_entity_poly.entity_id
_entity_poly.type
_entity_poly.pdbx_seq_one_letter_code
_entity_poly.pdbx_strand_id
1 'polypeptide(L)'
;MRFLLTILVATALSVFILVSGCGLISGLGDDSGGSSSSDTAADNSADDTSFLPDSNNAFLSGAGSATTTEVSALDPENTLEIQLKDGTVVIELLPDVAPLHVARLKELARQGFYDGIKFHRVIDGFMAQTGDPLGNGTGGSNLPDLPAEFSSVPFERGTVGMARSANPNSANSQFFIMFDEGSFLNGQYTVFGQVRSGMEFVDNIKKGAGQNGTSFSGEPDVMISMKVAADS
;
A
#
# COMPACT_ATOMS: atom_id res chain seq x y z
N MET A 1 43.51 27.09 33.37
CA MET A 1 42.03 27.14 33.40
C MET A 1 41.52 26.14 32.40
N ARG A 2 41.09 24.97 32.87
CA ARG A 2 40.55 23.86 32.06
C ARG A 2 39.04 23.91 32.19
N PHE A 3 38.31 24.19 31.12
CA PHE A 3 36.85 24.07 31.06
C PHE A 3 36.51 22.63 30.67
N LEU A 4 35.94 21.89 31.60
CA LEU A 4 35.27 20.62 31.36
C LEU A 4 33.90 20.96 30.75
N LEU A 5 33.69 20.52 29.49
CA LEU A 5 32.38 20.55 28.86
C LEU A 5 31.72 19.17 29.08
N THR A 6 30.76 19.12 29.99
CA THR A 6 29.98 17.93 30.27
C THR A 6 28.91 17.78 29.21
N ILE A 7 29.06 16.76 28.36
CA ILE A 7 28.03 16.38 27.35
C ILE A 7 26.98 15.52 28.05
N LEU A 8 25.78 16.06 28.19
CA LEU A 8 24.61 15.33 28.70
C LEU A 8 24.03 14.51 27.56
N VAL A 9 24.22 13.18 27.58
CA VAL A 9 23.60 12.24 26.66
C VAL A 9 22.20 11.95 27.17
N ALA A 10 21.19 12.52 26.50
CA ALA A 10 19.80 12.18 26.73
C ALA A 10 19.46 10.92 25.92
N THR A 11 19.39 9.78 26.61
CA THR A 11 18.87 8.53 26.06
C THR A 11 17.35 8.61 25.96
N ALA A 12 16.82 8.77 24.76
CA ALA A 12 15.39 8.63 24.50
C ALA A 12 15.02 7.14 24.52
N LEU A 13 14.32 6.75 25.57
CA LEU A 13 13.78 5.41 25.79
C LEU A 13 12.54 5.23 24.90
N SER A 14 12.67 4.50 23.81
CA SER A 14 11.52 4.09 22.97
C SER A 14 10.69 3.05 23.72
N VAL A 15 9.50 3.44 24.14
CA VAL A 15 8.53 2.55 24.78
C VAL A 15 7.88 1.67 23.72
N PHE A 16 8.23 0.39 23.69
CA PHE A 16 7.51 -0.67 23.00
C PHE A 16 6.26 -1.03 23.81
N ILE A 17 5.08 -0.79 23.28
CA ILE A 17 3.86 -1.36 23.84
C ILE A 17 3.63 -2.73 23.21
N LEU A 18 4.02 -3.78 23.94
CA LEU A 18 3.61 -5.17 23.73
C LEU A 18 2.18 -5.31 24.30
N VAL A 19 1.20 -5.47 23.44
CA VAL A 19 -0.14 -5.91 23.86
C VAL A 19 -0.15 -7.44 23.83
N SER A 20 0.18 -8.05 24.97
CA SER A 20 -0.15 -9.45 25.28
C SER A 20 -1.49 -9.47 26.02
N GLY A 21 -2.55 -9.82 25.33
CA GLY A 21 -3.85 -10.08 25.91
C GLY A 21 -4.19 -11.56 25.82
N CYS A 22 -3.74 -12.34 26.80
CA CYS A 22 -4.24 -13.70 27.06
C CYS A 22 -5.29 -13.60 28.15
N GLY A 23 -6.56 -13.79 27.82
CA GLY A 23 -7.66 -13.86 28.76
C GLY A 23 -8.42 -15.17 28.56
N LEU A 24 -8.04 -16.21 29.33
CA LEU A 24 -8.84 -17.39 29.55
C LEU A 24 -10.00 -17.03 30.49
N ILE A 25 -11.23 -17.30 30.08
CA ILE A 25 -12.32 -17.50 31.04
C ILE A 25 -13.10 -18.73 30.61
N SER A 26 -12.97 -19.77 31.45
CA SER A 26 -13.83 -20.95 31.47
C SER A 26 -15.16 -20.57 32.13
N GLY A 27 -16.27 -20.98 31.51
CA GLY A 27 -17.59 -20.90 32.11
C GLY A 27 -18.50 -21.91 31.48
N LEU A 28 -18.74 -23.05 32.20
CA LEU A 28 -19.74 -24.05 31.90
C LEU A 28 -21.17 -23.51 32.03
N GLY A 29 -22.05 -23.96 31.16
CA GLY A 29 -23.50 -23.82 31.29
C GLY A 29 -24.20 -24.71 30.27
N ASP A 30 -24.58 -25.91 30.71
CA ASP A 30 -25.54 -26.83 30.08
C ASP A 30 -26.91 -26.14 29.94
N ASP A 31 -27.65 -26.35 28.87
CA ASP A 31 -28.90 -27.11 28.92
C ASP A 31 -29.57 -27.30 27.53
N SER A 32 -30.07 -28.43 27.36
CA SER A 32 -30.92 -29.20 26.49
C SER A 32 -32.07 -28.46 25.75
N GLY A 33 -32.38 -29.00 24.55
CA GLY A 33 -33.80 -29.25 24.23
C GLY A 33 -34.28 -28.99 22.82
N GLY A 34 -34.57 -30.04 22.06
CA GLY A 34 -35.77 -30.22 21.29
C GLY A 34 -35.73 -29.88 19.80
N SER A 35 -35.55 -30.81 18.93
CA SER A 35 -36.49 -31.74 18.28
C SER A 35 -37.49 -31.13 17.29
N SER A 36 -37.40 -31.71 16.10
CA SER A 36 -38.42 -32.15 15.11
C SER A 36 -38.59 -31.27 13.88
N SER A 37 -38.15 -31.78 12.72
CA SER A 37 -38.85 -32.61 11.70
C SER A 37 -40.00 -31.91 10.97
N SER A 38 -39.92 -31.81 9.68
CA SER A 38 -40.68 -32.61 8.68
C SER A 38 -40.56 -31.95 7.29
N ASP A 39 -40.03 -32.65 6.37
CA ASP A 39 -40.56 -33.14 5.10
C ASP A 39 -41.73 -32.34 4.45
N THR A 40 -41.55 -31.94 3.19
CA THR A 40 -42.40 -32.46 2.10
C THR A 40 -41.81 -32.10 0.74
N ALA A 41 -41.68 -33.11 -0.08
CA ALA A 41 -41.42 -33.10 -1.53
C ALA A 41 -42.76 -32.97 -2.30
N ALA A 42 -42.71 -32.45 -3.51
CA ALA A 42 -43.50 -32.73 -4.70
C ALA A 42 -43.14 -31.77 -5.80
N ASP A 43 -42.47 -32.12 -6.89
CA ASP A 43 -42.84 -32.87 -8.08
C ASP A 43 -43.95 -32.18 -8.91
N ASN A 44 -43.59 -31.86 -10.15
CA ASN A 44 -44.26 -32.05 -11.44
C ASN A 44 -43.68 -31.11 -12.49
N SER A 45 -42.92 -31.65 -13.44
CA SER A 45 -43.34 -32.21 -14.72
C SER A 45 -43.74 -31.20 -15.81
N ALA A 46 -42.86 -31.17 -16.80
CA ALA A 46 -43.08 -31.25 -18.27
C ALA A 46 -44.12 -30.37 -18.92
N ASP A 47 -43.70 -29.62 -19.94
CA ASP A 47 -44.14 -29.82 -21.31
C ASP A 47 -43.24 -29.08 -22.32
N ASP A 48 -42.72 -29.76 -23.19
CA ASP A 48 -42.42 -29.89 -24.56
C ASP A 48 -43.16 -28.88 -25.49
N THR A 49 -42.39 -28.17 -26.29
CA THR A 49 -42.67 -28.04 -27.73
C THR A 49 -41.46 -27.49 -28.48
N SER A 50 -40.95 -28.35 -29.30
CA SER A 50 -40.07 -28.17 -30.45
C SER A 50 -40.53 -27.09 -31.43
N PHE A 51 -39.59 -26.28 -31.94
CA PHE A 51 -39.60 -25.81 -33.31
C PHE A 51 -38.19 -25.43 -33.78
N LEU A 52 -37.63 -26.23 -34.65
CA LEU A 52 -36.60 -25.90 -35.64
C LEU A 52 -37.23 -26.21 -37.02
N PRO A 53 -36.70 -25.78 -38.18
CA PRO A 53 -35.48 -25.02 -38.45
C PRO A 53 -35.72 -23.86 -39.44
N ASP A 54 -34.74 -22.98 -39.70
CA ASP A 54 -34.35 -22.72 -41.09
C ASP A 54 -32.92 -22.18 -41.20
N SER A 55 -32.22 -22.84 -42.09
CA SER A 55 -30.90 -22.53 -42.58
C SER A 55 -30.95 -21.33 -43.51
N ASN A 56 -29.98 -20.38 -43.34
CA ASN A 56 -29.25 -19.80 -44.48
C ASN A 56 -28.09 -18.95 -44.04
N ASN A 57 -26.94 -19.53 -44.14
CA ASN A 57 -25.75 -19.07 -44.84
C ASN A 57 -25.52 -17.57 -45.00
N ALA A 58 -24.54 -17.02 -44.27
CA ALA A 58 -23.60 -16.04 -44.78
C ALA A 58 -22.27 -16.12 -44.05
N PHE A 59 -21.33 -16.75 -44.69
CA PHE A 59 -19.92 -16.75 -44.41
C PHE A 59 -19.40 -15.33 -44.65
N LEU A 60 -19.08 -14.60 -43.56
CA LEU A 60 -18.23 -13.43 -43.64
C LEU A 60 -17.15 -13.57 -42.56
N SER A 61 -15.96 -13.81 -43.06
CA SER A 61 -14.70 -13.56 -42.33
C SER A 61 -14.75 -12.19 -41.70
N GLY A 62 -14.90 -12.15 -40.39
CA GLY A 62 -14.73 -10.97 -39.54
C GLY A 62 -13.61 -11.25 -38.60
N ALA A 63 -12.50 -10.60 -38.83
CA ALA A 63 -11.30 -10.58 -37.99
C ALA A 63 -11.67 -10.51 -36.53
N GLY A 64 -11.05 -11.38 -35.74
CA GLY A 64 -11.13 -11.34 -34.28
C GLY A 64 -10.85 -9.93 -33.80
N SER A 65 -11.89 -9.28 -33.32
CA SER A 65 -11.74 -8.10 -32.50
C SER A 65 -11.17 -8.61 -31.18
N ALA A 66 -9.85 -8.61 -31.10
CA ALA A 66 -9.19 -8.62 -29.79
C ALA A 66 -9.80 -7.45 -29.04
N THR A 67 -10.57 -7.76 -28.00
CA THR A 67 -10.96 -6.77 -27.00
C THR A 67 -9.66 -6.25 -26.40
N THR A 68 -9.12 -5.22 -27.02
CA THR A 68 -8.11 -4.38 -26.39
C THR A 68 -8.85 -3.75 -25.22
N THR A 69 -8.66 -4.29 -24.05
CA THR A 69 -8.98 -3.58 -22.81
C THR A 69 -8.23 -2.26 -22.95
N GLU A 70 -8.96 -1.19 -23.22
CA GLU A 70 -8.39 0.14 -23.16
C GLU A 70 -7.88 0.31 -21.72
N VAL A 71 -6.57 0.19 -21.54
CA VAL A 71 -5.91 0.69 -20.36
C VAL A 71 -6.16 2.18 -20.41
N SER A 72 -7.15 2.64 -19.63
CA SER A 72 -7.41 4.06 -19.47
C SER A 72 -6.06 4.71 -19.18
N ALA A 73 -5.61 5.58 -20.06
CA ALA A 73 -4.34 6.26 -19.89
C ALA A 73 -4.38 6.99 -18.54
N LEU A 74 -3.39 6.71 -17.69
CA LEU A 74 -3.28 7.38 -16.40
C LEU A 74 -3.21 8.90 -16.62
N ASP A 75 -3.85 9.66 -15.74
CA ASP A 75 -3.71 11.11 -15.72
C ASP A 75 -2.26 11.48 -15.33
N PRO A 76 -1.49 12.11 -16.24
CA PRO A 76 -0.09 12.42 -15.95
C PRO A 76 0.09 13.34 -14.73
N GLU A 77 -0.87 14.22 -14.44
CA GLU A 77 -0.84 15.07 -13.25
C GLU A 77 -1.02 14.27 -11.95
N ASN A 78 -1.72 13.15 -12.01
CA ASN A 78 -1.95 12.25 -10.88
C ASN A 78 -1.14 10.95 -11.01
N THR A 79 0.03 11.02 -11.65
CA THR A 79 0.95 9.90 -11.81
C THR A 79 2.33 10.29 -11.29
N LEU A 80 2.92 9.46 -10.42
CA LEU A 80 4.32 9.58 -10.01
C LEU A 80 5.17 8.51 -10.70
N GLU A 81 6.35 8.91 -11.13
CA GLU A 81 7.39 8.04 -11.65
C GLU A 81 8.56 8.01 -10.68
N ILE A 82 8.83 6.84 -10.10
CA ILE A 82 10.00 6.62 -9.24
C ILE A 82 11.05 5.85 -10.03
N GLN A 83 12.19 6.46 -10.25
CA GLN A 83 13.34 5.79 -10.85
C GLN A 83 14.11 5.01 -9.79
N LEU A 84 14.16 3.70 -9.93
CA LEU A 84 15.00 2.79 -9.16
C LEU A 84 16.20 2.31 -10.01
N LYS A 85 17.14 1.59 -9.38
CA LYS A 85 18.30 1.01 -10.06
C LYS A 85 17.96 0.07 -11.24
N ASP A 86 16.85 -0.65 -11.12
CA ASP A 86 16.44 -1.69 -12.07
C ASP A 86 15.37 -1.21 -13.07
N GLY A 87 14.75 -0.05 -12.83
CA GLY A 87 13.71 0.49 -13.72
C GLY A 87 12.81 1.52 -13.04
N THR A 88 11.77 1.93 -13.76
CA THR A 88 10.80 2.93 -13.32
C THR A 88 9.55 2.28 -12.73
N VAL A 89 9.17 2.71 -11.54
CA VAL A 89 7.90 2.36 -10.89
C VAL A 89 6.89 3.47 -11.16
N VAL A 90 5.73 3.13 -11.68
CA VAL A 90 4.65 4.07 -11.95
C VAL A 90 3.55 3.92 -10.90
N ILE A 91 3.24 5.00 -10.21
CA ILE A 91 2.22 5.07 -9.15
C ILE A 91 1.12 6.01 -9.60
N GLU A 92 -0.11 5.49 -9.66
CA GLU A 92 -1.31 6.32 -9.75
C GLU A 92 -1.61 6.91 -8.38
N LEU A 93 -1.76 8.23 -8.33
CA LEU A 93 -2.18 8.96 -7.13
C LEU A 93 -3.71 8.99 -7.03
N LEU A 94 -4.23 8.98 -5.82
CA LEU A 94 -5.65 8.93 -5.51
C LEU A 94 -6.12 10.23 -4.83
N PRO A 95 -6.22 11.35 -5.58
CA PRO A 95 -6.58 12.66 -5.00
C PRO A 95 -7.98 12.69 -4.37
N ASP A 96 -8.91 11.85 -4.86
CA ASP A 96 -10.25 11.73 -4.27
C ASP A 96 -10.26 11.01 -2.92
N VAL A 97 -9.19 10.23 -2.63
CA VAL A 97 -9.04 9.47 -1.38
C VAL A 97 -8.24 10.26 -0.35
N ALA A 98 -7.14 10.89 -0.77
CA ALA A 98 -6.20 11.58 0.11
C ALA A 98 -5.67 12.88 -0.54
N PRO A 99 -6.52 13.90 -0.72
CA PRO A 99 -6.16 15.12 -1.45
C PRO A 99 -4.96 15.86 -0.85
N LEU A 100 -4.84 15.96 0.47
CA LEU A 100 -3.73 16.67 1.11
C LEU A 100 -2.41 15.91 0.96
N HIS A 101 -2.45 14.58 1.08
CA HIS A 101 -1.26 13.75 0.93
C HIS A 101 -0.79 13.73 -0.54
N VAL A 102 -1.70 13.59 -1.49
CA VAL A 102 -1.38 13.66 -2.92
C VAL A 102 -0.75 15.01 -3.28
N ALA A 103 -1.32 16.11 -2.81
CA ALA A 103 -0.76 17.44 -3.04
C ALA A 103 0.67 17.55 -2.46
N ARG A 104 0.90 17.05 -1.23
CA ARG A 104 2.20 17.03 -0.58
C ARG A 104 3.23 16.22 -1.36
N LEU A 105 2.88 15.02 -1.82
CA LEU A 105 3.81 14.17 -2.57
C LEU A 105 4.21 14.83 -3.89
N LYS A 106 3.26 15.42 -4.62
CA LYS A 106 3.53 16.18 -5.85
C LYS A 106 4.41 17.40 -5.60
N GLU A 107 4.13 18.17 -4.55
CA GLU A 107 4.94 19.33 -4.16
C GLU A 107 6.40 18.93 -3.89
N LEU A 108 6.62 17.90 -3.07
CA LEU A 108 7.96 17.44 -2.72
C LEU A 108 8.68 16.79 -3.92
N ALA A 109 7.96 16.05 -4.78
CA ALA A 109 8.53 15.50 -6.00
C ALA A 109 9.03 16.60 -6.95
N ARG A 110 8.24 17.67 -7.16
CA ARG A 110 8.61 18.84 -7.97
C ARG A 110 9.80 19.62 -7.41
N GLN A 111 10.02 19.56 -6.10
CA GLN A 111 11.20 20.15 -5.45
C GLN A 111 12.44 19.24 -5.54
N GLY A 112 12.34 18.04 -6.10
CA GLY A 112 13.42 17.04 -6.08
C GLY A 112 13.77 16.54 -4.68
N PHE A 113 12.86 16.71 -3.72
CA PHE A 113 13.08 16.33 -2.32
C PHE A 113 13.41 14.85 -2.15
N TYR A 114 12.82 14.01 -2.98
CA TYR A 114 12.93 12.56 -2.88
C TYR A 114 14.18 11.99 -3.56
N ASP A 115 14.91 12.79 -4.34
CA ASP A 115 16.06 12.31 -5.11
C ASP A 115 17.19 11.84 -4.20
N GLY A 116 17.64 10.61 -4.39
CA GLY A 116 18.70 10.00 -3.59
C GLY A 116 18.29 9.50 -2.20
N ILE A 117 17.01 9.59 -1.82
CA ILE A 117 16.54 9.13 -0.51
C ILE A 117 16.55 7.61 -0.45
N LYS A 118 17.03 7.07 0.69
CA LYS A 118 17.17 5.64 0.96
C LYS A 118 15.85 4.98 1.30
N PHE A 119 15.71 3.71 0.90
CA PHE A 119 14.72 2.82 1.50
C PHE A 119 15.28 2.32 2.84
N HIS A 120 15.04 3.07 3.90
CA HIS A 120 15.66 2.88 5.21
C HIS A 120 15.03 1.76 6.05
N ARG A 121 13.84 1.27 5.64
CA ARG A 121 13.14 0.16 6.29
C ARG A 121 12.44 -0.70 5.25
N VAL A 122 12.92 -1.93 5.06
CA VAL A 122 12.38 -2.86 4.05
C VAL A 122 12.18 -4.22 4.70
N ILE A 123 10.92 -4.60 4.90
CA ILE A 123 10.54 -5.89 5.49
C ILE A 123 10.03 -6.79 4.39
N ASP A 124 10.71 -7.92 4.18
CA ASP A 124 10.32 -8.91 3.18
C ASP A 124 8.91 -9.42 3.43
N GLY A 125 8.12 -9.56 2.35
CA GLY A 125 6.71 -9.97 2.42
C GLY A 125 5.77 -8.95 3.07
N PHE A 126 6.26 -7.72 3.41
CA PHE A 126 5.41 -6.70 4.01
C PHE A 126 5.47 -5.38 3.24
N MET A 127 6.53 -4.58 3.40
CA MET A 127 6.61 -3.27 2.73
C MET A 127 8.03 -2.73 2.61
N ALA A 128 8.22 -1.77 1.68
CA ALA A 128 9.42 -0.94 1.53
C ALA A 128 9.09 0.51 1.91
N GLN A 129 9.73 1.04 2.96
CA GLN A 129 9.53 2.41 3.47
C GLN A 129 10.71 3.31 3.13
N THR A 130 10.38 4.53 2.70
CA THR A 130 11.32 5.57 2.24
C THR A 130 10.81 6.97 2.60
N GLY A 131 11.37 8.03 2.00
CA GLY A 131 10.90 9.41 2.17
C GLY A 131 11.45 10.14 3.40
N ASP A 132 12.47 9.55 4.05
CA ASP A 132 13.21 10.18 5.14
C ASP A 132 14.57 10.69 4.64
N PRO A 133 14.82 12.01 4.63
CA PRO A 133 16.10 12.58 4.18
C PRO A 133 17.26 12.20 5.09
N LEU A 134 17.01 11.84 6.37
CA LEU A 134 18.04 11.35 7.28
C LEU A 134 18.33 9.86 7.09
N GLY A 135 17.43 9.10 6.48
CA GLY A 135 17.58 7.69 6.19
C GLY A 135 17.63 6.79 7.43
N ASN A 136 17.04 7.21 8.55
CA ASN A 136 17.01 6.48 9.81
C ASN A 136 15.61 6.31 10.41
N GLY A 137 14.58 6.79 9.72
CA GLY A 137 13.18 6.72 10.10
C GLY A 137 12.67 7.89 10.95
N THR A 138 13.52 8.86 11.28
CA THR A 138 13.15 9.97 12.18
C THR A 138 12.99 11.33 11.49
N GLY A 139 13.39 11.43 10.21
CA GLY A 139 13.35 12.67 9.44
C GLY A 139 12.04 12.87 8.67
N GLY A 140 11.90 14.09 8.14
CA GLY A 140 10.79 14.50 7.31
C GLY A 140 11.14 15.76 6.53
N SER A 141 10.20 16.26 5.73
CA SER A 141 10.33 17.55 5.09
C SER A 141 10.18 18.70 6.10
N ASN A 142 10.55 19.90 5.69
CA ASN A 142 10.36 21.12 6.52
C ASN A 142 8.91 21.65 6.52
N LEU A 143 8.00 20.96 5.83
CA LEU A 143 6.60 21.33 5.76
C LEU A 143 5.85 20.80 7.00
N PRO A 144 4.71 21.42 7.37
CA PRO A 144 3.90 20.95 8.49
C PRO A 144 3.41 19.51 8.29
N ASP A 145 3.20 18.80 9.39
CA ASP A 145 2.57 17.48 9.38
C ASP A 145 1.14 17.56 8.82
N LEU A 146 0.69 16.45 8.24
CA LEU A 146 -0.63 16.33 7.63
C LEU A 146 -1.60 15.59 8.56
N PRO A 147 -2.87 16.03 8.60
CA PRO A 147 -3.92 15.26 9.24
C PRO A 147 -4.16 13.95 8.50
N ALA A 148 -4.62 12.93 9.23
CA ALA A 148 -4.95 11.64 8.62
C ALA A 148 -6.11 11.76 7.61
N GLU A 149 -5.98 11.07 6.48
CA GLU A 149 -7.03 10.90 5.46
C GLU A 149 -7.31 9.40 5.31
N PHE A 150 -7.92 8.82 6.36
CA PHE A 150 -8.24 7.38 6.35
C PHE A 150 -9.40 7.08 5.43
N SER A 151 -9.32 5.95 4.75
CA SER A 151 -10.31 5.50 3.77
C SER A 151 -10.61 4.01 3.91
N SER A 152 -11.57 3.52 3.12
CA SER A 152 -11.88 2.10 3.00
C SER A 152 -11.01 1.36 1.97
N VAL A 153 -10.09 2.05 1.29
CA VAL A 153 -9.17 1.42 0.34
C VAL A 153 -8.26 0.45 1.10
N PRO A 154 -8.23 -0.83 0.71
CA PRO A 154 -7.44 -1.83 1.43
C PRO A 154 -5.94 -1.71 1.16
N PHE A 155 -5.14 -2.12 2.13
CA PHE A 155 -3.70 -2.31 1.93
C PHE A 155 -3.45 -3.68 1.32
N GLU A 156 -3.29 -3.72 0.02
CA GLU A 156 -2.94 -4.90 -0.78
C GLU A 156 -1.58 -4.68 -1.46
N ARG A 157 -1.09 -5.70 -2.18
CA ARG A 157 0.14 -5.58 -2.95
C ARG A 157 0.12 -4.36 -3.88
N GLY A 158 1.16 -3.54 -3.80
CA GLY A 158 1.32 -2.32 -4.59
C GLY A 158 0.56 -1.10 -4.06
N THR A 159 -0.24 -1.24 -2.99
CA THR A 159 -0.84 -0.07 -2.32
C THR A 159 0.26 0.78 -1.68
N VAL A 160 0.13 2.10 -1.84
CA VAL A 160 1.09 3.07 -1.30
C VAL A 160 0.43 3.88 -0.18
N GLY A 161 1.05 3.84 1.00
CA GLY A 161 0.53 4.49 2.20
C GLY A 161 1.52 5.44 2.85
N MET A 162 1.00 6.44 3.57
CA MET A 162 1.83 7.37 4.33
C MET A 162 2.28 6.77 5.67
N ALA A 163 3.58 6.87 5.93
CA ALA A 163 4.12 6.54 7.24
C ALA A 163 3.87 7.70 8.22
N ARG A 164 3.71 7.34 9.49
CA ARG A 164 3.44 8.27 10.59
C ARG A 164 4.00 7.76 11.93
N SER A 165 4.07 8.64 12.91
CA SER A 165 4.36 8.26 14.30
C SER A 165 3.11 7.67 14.98
N ALA A 166 3.12 7.57 16.31
CA ALA A 166 1.94 7.16 17.07
C ALA A 166 0.75 8.13 16.93
N ASN A 167 1.02 9.41 16.68
CA ASN A 167 -0.02 10.38 16.38
C ASN A 167 -0.54 10.18 14.93
N PRO A 168 -1.84 9.94 14.71
CA PRO A 168 -2.40 9.79 13.36
C PRO A 168 -2.17 11.02 12.46
N ASN A 169 -2.09 12.21 13.04
CA ASN A 169 -1.88 13.47 12.34
C ASN A 169 -0.40 13.89 12.32
N SER A 170 0.51 12.94 12.08
CA SER A 170 1.96 13.17 12.00
C SER A 170 2.61 12.67 10.72
N ALA A 171 1.81 12.46 9.68
CA ALA A 171 2.33 12.14 8.37
C ALA A 171 3.03 13.37 7.77
N ASN A 172 4.18 13.20 7.08
CA ASN A 172 4.95 14.31 6.55
C ASN A 172 5.44 14.03 5.11
N SER A 173 6.55 13.30 4.96
CA SER A 173 7.14 12.93 3.68
C SER A 173 7.41 11.44 3.53
N GLN A 174 7.44 10.70 4.64
CA GLN A 174 7.72 9.26 4.58
C GLN A 174 6.51 8.47 4.09
N PHE A 175 6.76 7.51 3.21
CA PHE A 175 5.73 6.61 2.68
C PHE A 175 6.27 5.19 2.52
N PHE A 176 5.36 4.25 2.29
CA PHE A 176 5.72 2.85 2.07
C PHE A 176 4.91 2.24 0.93
N ILE A 177 5.51 1.27 0.25
CA ILE A 177 4.89 0.48 -0.82
C ILE A 177 4.73 -0.95 -0.30
N MET A 178 3.53 -1.50 -0.40
CA MET A 178 3.22 -2.84 0.07
C MET A 178 3.77 -3.91 -0.88
N PHE A 179 4.45 -4.91 -0.33
CA PHE A 179 4.83 -6.12 -1.07
C PHE A 179 3.69 -7.13 -1.13
N ASP A 180 2.86 -7.17 -0.09
CA ASP A 180 1.77 -8.12 0.06
C ASP A 180 0.60 -7.48 0.84
N GLU A 181 -0.44 -8.24 1.14
CA GLU A 181 -1.59 -7.78 1.92
C GLU A 181 -1.20 -7.37 3.35
N GLY A 182 -1.75 -6.25 3.80
CA GLY A 182 -1.57 -5.72 5.14
C GLY A 182 -2.88 -5.24 5.76
N SER A 183 -3.90 -6.09 5.80
CA SER A 183 -5.27 -5.75 6.27
C SER A 183 -5.33 -5.10 7.65
N PHE A 184 -4.33 -5.37 8.52
CA PHE A 184 -4.21 -4.72 9.83
C PHE A 184 -3.89 -3.21 9.76
N LEU A 185 -3.52 -2.68 8.58
CA LEU A 185 -3.31 -1.25 8.34
C LEU A 185 -4.59 -0.52 7.90
N ASN A 186 -5.62 -1.26 7.49
CA ASN A 186 -6.86 -0.71 6.95
C ASN A 186 -7.53 0.23 7.96
N GLY A 187 -7.90 1.43 7.48
CA GLY A 187 -8.51 2.46 8.32
C GLY A 187 -7.59 3.08 9.38
N GLN A 188 -6.29 2.73 9.41
CA GLN A 188 -5.32 3.24 10.38
C GLN A 188 -4.18 4.02 9.74
N TYR A 189 -3.99 3.88 8.44
CA TYR A 189 -3.02 4.62 7.65
C TYR A 189 -3.70 5.22 6.42
N THR A 190 -3.18 6.36 5.96
CA THR A 190 -3.67 7.03 4.75
C THR A 190 -3.13 6.33 3.52
N VAL A 191 -4.01 5.81 2.68
CA VAL A 191 -3.70 5.36 1.33
C VAL A 191 -3.75 6.56 0.39
N PHE A 192 -2.70 6.79 -0.41
CA PHE A 192 -2.68 7.90 -1.35
C PHE A 192 -2.37 7.49 -2.79
N GLY A 193 -2.04 6.21 -3.04
CA GLY A 193 -1.69 5.75 -4.38
C GLY A 193 -1.65 4.24 -4.52
N GLN A 194 -1.52 3.80 -5.78
CA GLN A 194 -1.40 2.41 -6.19
C GLN A 194 -0.34 2.26 -7.28
N VAL A 195 0.57 1.31 -7.12
CA VAL A 195 1.53 0.94 -8.18
C VAL A 195 0.78 0.34 -9.36
N ARG A 196 0.98 0.89 -10.55
CA ARG A 196 0.37 0.42 -11.81
C ARG A 196 1.32 -0.36 -12.67
N SER A 197 2.63 -0.07 -12.59
CA SER A 197 3.67 -0.86 -13.25
C SER A 197 4.99 -0.76 -12.52
N GLY A 198 5.92 -1.68 -12.77
CA GLY A 198 7.25 -1.70 -12.15
C GLY A 198 7.27 -2.31 -10.75
N MET A 199 6.25 -3.08 -10.37
CA MET A 199 6.22 -3.74 -9.05
C MET A 199 7.36 -4.75 -8.90
N GLU A 200 7.84 -5.34 -9.99
CA GLU A 200 9.03 -6.19 -10.05
C GLU A 200 10.32 -5.46 -9.62
N PHE A 201 10.41 -4.15 -9.87
CA PHE A 201 11.54 -3.34 -9.42
C PHE A 201 11.44 -3.01 -7.92
N VAL A 202 10.21 -2.87 -7.41
CA VAL A 202 9.97 -2.74 -5.97
C VAL A 202 10.36 -4.02 -5.24
N ASP A 203 10.03 -5.19 -5.81
CA ASP A 203 10.42 -6.50 -5.25
C ASP A 203 11.94 -6.68 -5.17
N ASN A 204 12.70 -6.05 -6.08
CA ASN A 204 14.15 -6.10 -6.12
C ASN A 204 14.83 -5.14 -5.12
N ILE A 205 14.08 -4.29 -4.43
CA ILE A 205 14.63 -3.43 -3.38
C ILE A 205 15.24 -4.32 -2.29
N LYS A 206 16.48 -3.99 -1.91
CA LYS A 206 17.25 -4.71 -0.92
C LYS A 206 16.51 -4.79 0.41
N LYS A 207 16.25 -6.02 0.85
CA LYS A 207 15.56 -6.26 2.11
C LYS A 207 16.49 -5.99 3.30
N GLY A 208 15.97 -5.36 4.34
CA GLY A 208 16.65 -5.21 5.60
C GLY A 208 16.55 -6.50 6.44
N ALA A 209 17.60 -6.79 7.19
CA ALA A 209 17.61 -7.93 8.11
C ALA A 209 16.88 -7.61 9.43
N GLY A 210 16.48 -8.68 10.13
CA GLY A 210 15.76 -8.59 11.40
C GLY A 210 14.27 -8.26 11.23
N GLN A 211 13.52 -8.34 12.32
CA GLN A 211 12.07 -8.13 12.32
C GLN A 211 11.65 -6.70 11.91
N ASN A 212 12.54 -5.74 12.11
CA ASN A 212 12.25 -4.34 11.80
C ASN A 212 12.65 -3.94 10.38
N GLY A 213 13.44 -4.76 9.65
CA GLY A 213 13.85 -4.47 8.28
C GLY A 213 14.75 -3.24 8.13
N THR A 214 15.47 -2.83 9.20
CA THR A 214 16.31 -1.61 9.21
C THR A 214 17.81 -1.88 9.14
N SER A 215 18.24 -3.14 9.25
CA SER A 215 19.65 -3.53 9.20
C SER A 215 20.00 -4.03 7.82
N PHE A 216 20.93 -3.37 7.13
CA PHE A 216 21.32 -3.73 5.78
C PHE A 216 22.77 -4.25 5.74
N SER A 217 23.02 -5.26 4.93
CA SER A 217 24.37 -5.69 4.57
C SER A 217 24.94 -4.72 3.51
N GLY A 218 25.63 -3.67 3.94
CA GLY A 218 26.07 -2.54 3.13
C GLY A 218 24.96 -1.50 2.95
N GLU A 219 25.09 -0.61 1.96
CA GLU A 219 24.14 0.48 1.75
C GLU A 219 22.75 -0.06 1.30
N PRO A 220 21.65 0.53 1.82
CA PRO A 220 20.33 0.28 1.28
C PRO A 220 20.18 0.86 -0.12
N ASP A 221 19.19 0.36 -0.88
CA ASP A 221 18.85 0.95 -2.17
C ASP A 221 18.26 2.37 -1.97
N VAL A 222 18.41 3.18 -3.01
CA VAL A 222 17.90 4.56 -3.03
C VAL A 222 16.85 4.73 -4.12
N MET A 223 15.96 5.66 -3.90
CA MET A 223 15.13 6.28 -4.92
C MET A 223 16.03 7.25 -5.70
N ILE A 224 16.33 6.94 -6.96
CA ILE A 224 17.26 7.77 -7.78
C ILE A 224 16.62 9.12 -8.04
N SER A 225 15.35 9.12 -8.43
CA SER A 225 14.53 10.32 -8.59
C SER A 225 13.05 9.99 -8.44
N MET A 226 12.24 11.00 -8.17
CA MET A 226 10.79 10.93 -8.16
C MET A 226 10.21 12.16 -8.86
N LYS A 227 9.32 11.94 -9.83
CA LYS A 227 8.74 13.01 -10.64
C LYS A 227 7.24 12.81 -10.79
N VAL A 228 6.52 13.91 -11.01
CA VAL A 228 5.15 13.88 -11.55
C VAL A 228 5.26 13.67 -13.06
N ALA A 229 4.52 12.72 -13.61
CA ALA A 229 4.64 12.37 -15.04
C ALA A 229 4.28 13.53 -15.98
N ALA A 230 3.45 14.47 -15.52
CA ALA A 230 3.13 15.69 -16.29
C ALA A 230 4.36 16.61 -16.49
N ASP A 231 5.41 16.45 -15.68
CA ASP A 231 6.61 17.29 -15.70
C ASP A 231 7.80 16.57 -16.40
N SER A 232 7.59 15.39 -17.01
CA SER A 232 8.60 14.52 -17.63
C SER A 232 8.78 14.78 -19.12
#